data_cb85d0c7344439d1d3c59ec8a01954b7
#
_entry.id   cb85d0c7344439d1d3c59ec8a01954b7
#
_cell.length_a   1.000
_cell.length_b   1.000
_cell.length_c   1.000
_cell.angle_alpha   90.00
_cell.angle_beta   90.00
_cell.angle_gamma   90.00
#
_symmetry.space_group_name_H-M   'P 1'
#
loop_
_entity.id
_entity.type
_entity.pdbx_description
1 polymer ?
#
loop_
_entity_poly.entity_id
_entity_poly.type
_entity_poly.pdbx_seq_one_letter_code
_entity_poly.pdbx_strand_id
1 'polypeptide(L)'
;MRKDLVIIPDDTPGQLARLGEVLGAAGINIEAISAFTGQGKGIVHVLVDRADEALEVLGAAGIEVRAARPVAVATLADGPGQLGPACRILADNDVNIEQAYIAADNRLVIVCDDVDRAKQLLDIVDP
;
A
#
# COMPACT_ATOMS: atom_id res chain seq x y z
N MET A 1 -8.17 -10.75 -0.45
CA MET A 1 -8.48 -9.34 -0.22
C MET A 1 -7.20 -8.51 -0.30
N ARG A 2 -7.26 -7.42 -1.02
CA ARG A 2 -6.11 -6.51 -1.18
C ARG A 2 -5.87 -5.72 0.09
N LYS A 3 -4.61 -5.71 0.55
CA LYS A 3 -4.21 -4.94 1.73
C LYS A 3 -2.82 -4.34 1.54
N ASP A 4 -2.59 -3.27 2.27
CA ASP A 4 -1.26 -2.70 2.49
C ASP A 4 -0.60 -3.41 3.65
N LEU A 5 0.55 -4.03 3.40
CA LEU A 5 1.35 -4.69 4.43
C LEU A 5 2.51 -3.79 4.83
N VAL A 6 2.72 -3.63 6.13
CA VAL A 6 3.81 -2.81 6.66
C VAL A 6 4.88 -3.73 7.25
N ILE A 7 6.10 -3.59 6.74
CA ILE A 7 7.27 -4.35 7.20
C ILE A 7 8.34 -3.34 7.60
N ILE A 8 8.99 -3.57 8.74
CA ILE A 8 10.03 -2.67 9.27
C ILE A 8 11.33 -3.46 9.46
N PRO A 9 12.05 -3.74 8.35
CA PRO A 9 13.32 -4.46 8.43
C PRO A 9 14.45 -3.56 8.94
N ASP A 10 15.56 -4.18 9.32
CA ASP A 10 16.80 -3.45 9.55
C ASP A 10 17.25 -2.78 8.25
N ASP A 11 17.91 -1.64 8.37
CA ASP A 11 18.46 -0.92 7.22
C ASP A 11 19.78 -1.56 6.79
N THR A 12 19.68 -2.70 6.13
CA THR A 12 20.82 -3.49 5.65
C THR A 12 20.56 -4.00 4.23
N PRO A 13 21.63 -4.29 3.45
CA PRO A 13 21.46 -4.81 2.10
C PRO A 13 20.67 -6.13 2.08
N GLY A 14 19.84 -6.30 1.04
CA GLY A 14 19.14 -7.54 0.77
C GLY A 14 17.74 -7.64 1.35
N GLN A 15 17.26 -6.67 2.11
CA GLN A 15 15.94 -6.75 2.75
C GLN A 15 14.79 -6.75 1.71
N LEU A 16 14.84 -5.86 0.73
CA LEU A 16 13.83 -5.83 -0.33
C LEU A 16 13.95 -7.03 -1.26
N ALA A 17 15.18 -7.48 -1.54
CA ALA A 17 15.41 -8.68 -2.34
C ALA A 17 14.73 -9.89 -1.70
N ARG A 18 14.91 -10.08 -0.41
CA ARG A 18 14.31 -11.19 0.34
C ARG A 18 12.79 -11.13 0.31
N LEU A 19 12.21 -9.96 0.54
CA LEU A 19 10.78 -9.75 0.47
C LEU A 19 10.21 -10.14 -0.90
N GLY A 20 10.83 -9.63 -1.96
CA GLY A 20 10.41 -9.92 -3.33
C GLY A 20 10.55 -11.39 -3.69
N GLU A 21 11.65 -12.04 -3.26
CA GLU A 21 11.88 -13.46 -3.52
C GLU A 21 10.85 -14.34 -2.82
N VAL A 22 10.53 -14.05 -1.56
CA VAL A 22 9.56 -14.83 -0.78
C VAL A 22 8.16 -14.72 -1.39
N LEU A 23 7.72 -13.52 -1.70
CA LEU A 23 6.40 -13.32 -2.31
C LEU A 23 6.35 -13.88 -3.74
N GLY A 24 7.41 -13.67 -4.52
CA GLY A 24 7.49 -14.18 -5.89
C GLY A 24 7.47 -15.69 -5.96
N ALA A 25 8.19 -16.37 -5.06
CA ALA A 25 8.20 -17.84 -5.00
C ALA A 25 6.82 -18.43 -4.69
N ALA A 26 5.98 -17.68 -3.96
CA ALA A 26 4.62 -18.07 -3.67
C ALA A 26 3.61 -17.65 -4.77
N GLY A 27 4.09 -17.02 -5.83
CA GLY A 27 3.23 -16.53 -6.92
C GLY A 27 2.38 -15.33 -6.53
N ILE A 28 2.79 -14.58 -5.52
CA ILE A 28 2.06 -13.39 -5.05
C ILE A 28 2.64 -12.16 -5.71
N ASN A 29 1.80 -11.45 -6.46
CA ASN A 29 2.19 -10.23 -7.14
C ASN A 29 2.24 -9.05 -6.17
N ILE A 30 3.32 -8.28 -6.22
CA ILE A 30 3.41 -6.98 -5.56
C ILE A 30 2.83 -5.94 -6.51
N GLU A 31 1.67 -5.40 -6.18
CA GLU A 31 0.99 -4.41 -7.02
C GLU A 31 1.55 -3.00 -6.83
N ALA A 32 2.11 -2.73 -5.66
CA ALA A 32 2.79 -1.47 -5.36
C ALA A 32 3.77 -1.68 -4.22
N ILE A 33 4.81 -0.84 -4.20
CA ILE A 33 5.78 -0.82 -3.11
C ILE A 33 6.20 0.63 -2.85
N SER A 34 6.34 0.98 -1.59
CA SER A 34 6.91 2.24 -1.14
C SER A 34 7.83 1.94 0.04
N ALA A 35 9.05 2.41 -0.04
CA ALA A 35 10.04 2.11 1.00
C ALA A 35 10.95 3.31 1.25
N PHE A 36 11.28 3.52 2.51
CA PHE A 36 12.28 4.51 2.90
C PHE A 36 12.98 4.04 4.18
N THR A 37 14.09 4.67 4.52
CA THR A 37 14.87 4.33 5.71
C THR A 37 14.96 5.51 6.67
N GLY A 38 15.11 5.19 7.95
CA GLY A 38 15.32 6.18 8.99
C GLY A 38 15.68 5.50 10.31
N GLN A 39 16.62 6.07 11.03
CA GLN A 39 17.03 5.59 12.36
C GLN A 39 17.43 4.11 12.40
N GLY A 40 18.14 3.65 11.36
CA GLY A 40 18.64 2.28 11.29
C GLY A 40 17.59 1.24 10.86
N LYS A 41 16.39 1.67 10.48
CA LYS A 41 15.30 0.80 10.04
C LYS A 41 14.80 1.19 8.66
N GLY A 42 14.25 0.21 7.95
CA GLY A 42 13.44 0.47 6.78
C GLY A 42 11.97 0.52 7.17
N ILE A 43 11.20 1.28 6.41
CA ILE A 43 9.73 1.25 6.49
C ILE A 43 9.25 0.91 5.09
N VAL A 44 8.65 -0.27 4.96
CA VAL A 44 8.25 -0.82 3.67
C VAL A 44 6.75 -1.04 3.66
N HIS A 45 6.09 -0.47 2.65
CA HIS A 45 4.68 -0.74 2.36
C HIS A 45 4.60 -1.53 1.08
N VAL A 46 3.89 -2.65 1.09
CA VAL A 46 3.60 -3.42 -0.13
C VAL A 46 2.11 -3.65 -0.24
N LEU A 47 1.60 -3.48 -1.45
CA LEU A 47 0.21 -3.77 -1.77
C LEU A 47 0.14 -5.13 -2.45
N VAL A 48 -0.63 -6.03 -1.86
CA VAL A 48 -0.85 -7.39 -2.39
C VAL A 48 -2.34 -7.68 -2.40
N ASP A 49 -2.81 -8.44 -3.40
CA ASP A 49 -4.23 -8.80 -3.53
C ASP A 49 -4.61 -10.03 -2.70
N ARG A 50 -3.63 -10.90 -2.41
CA ARG A 50 -3.82 -12.12 -1.62
C ARG A 50 -3.13 -11.98 -0.26
N ALA A 51 -3.66 -11.06 0.56
CA ALA A 51 -3.02 -10.67 1.81
C ALA A 51 -2.88 -11.84 2.79
N ASP A 52 -3.87 -12.69 2.91
CA ASP A 52 -3.82 -13.81 3.86
C ASP A 52 -2.69 -14.80 3.52
N GLU A 53 -2.56 -15.13 2.23
CA GLU A 53 -1.46 -15.99 1.76
C GLU A 53 -0.10 -15.29 1.95
N ALA A 54 -0.03 -14.00 1.67
CA ALA A 54 1.19 -13.23 1.87
C ALA A 54 1.64 -13.25 3.33
N LEU A 55 0.71 -13.06 4.27
CA LEU A 55 1.01 -13.13 5.70
C LEU A 55 1.57 -14.49 6.11
N GLU A 56 1.01 -15.57 5.56
CA GLU A 56 1.49 -16.92 5.85
C GLU A 56 2.92 -17.14 5.35
N VAL A 57 3.19 -16.81 4.08
CA VAL A 57 4.53 -17.07 3.50
C VAL A 57 5.59 -16.16 4.09
N LEU A 58 5.26 -14.92 4.41
CA LEU A 58 6.19 -14.00 5.07
C LEU A 58 6.50 -14.45 6.47
N GLY A 59 5.48 -14.87 7.22
CA GLY A 59 5.66 -15.40 8.57
C GLY A 59 6.53 -16.66 8.59
N ALA A 60 6.30 -17.58 7.65
CA ALA A 60 7.09 -18.80 7.52
C ALA A 60 8.57 -18.50 7.18
N ALA A 61 8.83 -17.42 6.48
CA ALA A 61 10.18 -16.99 6.15
C ALA A 61 10.84 -16.14 7.26
N GLY A 62 10.15 -15.91 8.37
CA GLY A 62 10.66 -15.10 9.47
C GLY A 62 10.60 -13.60 9.21
N ILE A 63 9.80 -13.15 8.26
CA ILE A 63 9.58 -11.73 7.98
C ILE A 63 8.34 -11.28 8.76
N GLU A 64 8.57 -10.41 9.76
CA GLU A 64 7.48 -9.87 10.57
C GLU A 64 6.69 -8.81 9.80
N VAL A 65 5.38 -8.98 9.74
CA VAL A 65 4.47 -7.96 9.20
C VAL A 65 3.84 -7.23 10.38
N ARG A 66 4.13 -5.92 10.48
CA ARG A 66 3.67 -5.06 11.58
C ARG A 66 2.20 -4.73 11.50
N ALA A 67 1.67 -4.59 10.30
CA ALA A 67 0.27 -4.27 10.09
C ALA A 67 -0.15 -4.76 8.71
N ALA A 68 -1.44 -5.08 8.58
CA ALA A 68 -2.08 -5.43 7.32
C ALA A 68 -3.39 -4.63 7.27
N ARG A 69 -3.45 -3.62 6.40
CA ARG A 69 -4.54 -2.65 6.43
C ARG A 69 -5.33 -2.66 5.14
N PRO A 70 -6.66 -2.55 5.22
CA PRO A 70 -7.49 -2.35 4.03
C PRO A 70 -7.14 -1.02 3.37
N VAL A 71 -7.37 -0.93 2.07
CA VAL A 71 -7.05 0.25 1.27
C VAL A 71 -8.24 0.70 0.45
N ALA A 72 -8.28 2.00 0.14
CA ALA A 72 -9.13 2.55 -0.90
C ALA A 72 -8.26 2.83 -2.13
N VAL A 73 -8.75 2.51 -3.31
CA VAL A 73 -8.01 2.65 -4.56
C VAL A 73 -8.85 3.44 -5.56
N ALA A 74 -8.23 4.40 -6.22
CA ALA A 74 -8.84 5.15 -7.31
C ALA A 74 -7.87 5.19 -8.50
N THR A 75 -8.36 5.00 -9.71
CA THR A 75 -7.55 5.15 -10.92
C THR A 75 -7.49 6.62 -11.29
N LEU A 76 -6.26 7.15 -11.43
CA LEU A 76 -6.05 8.53 -11.84
C LEU A 76 -5.69 8.58 -13.32
N ALA A 77 -6.15 9.62 -14.01
CA ALA A 77 -5.65 9.90 -15.35
C ALA A 77 -4.17 10.32 -15.25
N ASP A 78 -3.36 9.92 -16.23
CA ASP A 78 -1.94 10.26 -16.26
C ASP A 78 -1.78 11.70 -16.77
N GLY A 79 -1.50 12.62 -15.88
CA GLY A 79 -1.33 14.02 -16.23
C GLY A 79 -1.29 14.93 -15.01
N PRO A 80 -0.93 16.19 -15.20
CA PRO A 80 -0.91 17.15 -14.09
C PRO A 80 -2.32 17.42 -13.56
N GLY A 81 -2.42 17.67 -12.25
CA GLY A 81 -3.67 18.08 -11.61
C GLY A 81 -4.62 16.93 -11.27
N GLN A 82 -4.18 15.67 -11.34
CA GLN A 82 -5.05 14.52 -11.07
C GLN A 82 -5.14 14.13 -9.60
N LEU A 83 -4.05 14.30 -8.85
CA LEU A 83 -4.01 13.95 -7.43
C LEU A 83 -4.86 14.89 -6.56
N GLY A 84 -4.82 16.18 -6.86
CA GLY A 84 -5.47 17.21 -6.04
C GLY A 84 -6.95 16.96 -5.79
N PRO A 85 -7.79 16.77 -6.81
CA PRO A 85 -9.22 16.53 -6.62
C PRO A 85 -9.54 15.30 -5.78
N ALA A 86 -8.80 14.21 -5.98
CA ALA A 86 -8.99 12.98 -5.20
C ALA A 86 -8.70 13.20 -3.71
N CYS A 87 -7.59 13.88 -3.40
CA CYS A 87 -7.25 14.18 -2.00
C CYS A 87 -8.15 15.26 -1.42
N ARG A 88 -8.60 16.23 -2.24
CA ARG A 88 -9.48 17.31 -1.78
C ARG A 88 -10.84 16.77 -1.30
N ILE A 89 -11.43 15.85 -2.02
CA ILE A 89 -12.72 15.29 -1.60
C ILE A 89 -12.60 14.53 -0.27
N LEU A 90 -11.48 13.88 -0.04
CA LEU A 90 -11.23 13.23 1.25
C LEU A 90 -11.08 14.25 2.37
N ALA A 91 -10.29 15.30 2.14
CA ALA A 91 -10.06 16.36 3.12
C ALA A 91 -11.35 17.11 3.47
N ASP A 92 -12.16 17.44 2.49
CA ASP A 92 -13.43 18.16 2.69
C ASP A 92 -14.45 17.34 3.47
N ASN A 93 -14.26 16.04 3.58
CA ASN A 93 -15.10 15.12 4.33
C ASN A 93 -14.41 14.54 5.58
N ASP A 94 -13.36 15.21 6.05
CA ASP A 94 -12.62 14.88 7.28
C ASP A 94 -12.01 13.48 7.28
N VAL A 95 -11.68 12.94 6.10
CA VAL A 95 -10.94 11.68 6.00
C VAL A 95 -9.44 11.99 6.02
N ASN A 96 -8.73 11.49 7.02
CA ASN A 96 -7.30 11.70 7.16
C ASN A 96 -6.50 10.62 6.45
N ILE A 97 -5.67 11.04 5.50
CA ILE A 97 -4.78 10.13 4.78
C ILE A 97 -3.55 9.85 5.64
N GLU A 98 -3.30 8.59 5.93
CA GLU A 98 -2.15 8.15 6.73
C GLU A 98 -1.01 7.66 5.84
N GLN A 99 -1.34 7.08 4.68
CA GLN A 99 -0.37 6.60 3.69
C GLN A 99 -0.99 6.72 2.31
N ALA A 100 -0.21 7.19 1.35
CA ALA A 100 -0.64 7.27 -0.05
C ALA A 100 0.54 6.96 -0.97
N TYR A 101 0.29 6.20 -2.01
CA TYR A 101 1.28 5.92 -3.05
C TYR A 101 0.57 5.55 -4.36
N ILE A 102 1.33 5.56 -5.44
CA ILE A 102 0.84 5.21 -6.76
C ILE A 102 1.26 3.78 -7.09
N ALA A 103 0.29 2.96 -7.43
CA ALA A 103 0.49 1.60 -7.91
C ALA A 103 0.53 1.55 -9.45
N ALA A 104 0.71 0.37 -10.00
CA ALA A 104 0.62 0.14 -11.43
C ALA A 104 -0.71 0.68 -11.99
N ASP A 105 -0.71 1.05 -13.27
CA ASP A 105 -1.88 1.59 -13.98
C ASP A 105 -2.44 2.88 -13.36
N ASN A 106 -1.57 3.71 -12.82
CA ASN A 106 -1.91 5.01 -12.21
C ASN A 106 -2.97 4.90 -11.11
N ARG A 107 -2.97 3.82 -10.38
CA ARG A 107 -3.89 3.65 -9.25
C ARG A 107 -3.33 4.35 -8.01
N LEU A 108 -4.12 5.27 -7.47
CA LEU A 108 -3.83 5.90 -6.18
C LEU A 108 -4.31 4.96 -5.06
N VAL A 109 -3.39 4.57 -4.20
CA VAL A 109 -3.68 3.71 -3.05
C VAL A 109 -3.68 4.57 -1.80
N ILE A 110 -4.77 4.51 -1.05
CA ILE A 110 -4.97 5.30 0.17
C ILE A 110 -5.17 4.36 1.36
N VAL A 111 -4.36 4.57 2.39
CA VAL A 111 -4.60 4.06 3.74
C VAL A 111 -5.03 5.24 4.60
N CYS A 112 -6.16 5.14 5.27
CA CYS A 112 -6.75 6.25 6.00
C CYS A 112 -7.53 5.76 7.22
N ASP A 113 -8.04 6.71 8.00
CA ASP A 113 -8.79 6.44 9.21
C ASP A 113 -10.21 5.90 8.96
N ASP A 114 -10.78 6.15 7.77
CA ASP A 114 -12.11 5.64 7.39
C ASP A 114 -12.09 5.17 5.92
N VAL A 115 -11.70 3.92 5.73
CA VAL A 115 -11.54 3.34 4.38
C VAL A 115 -12.87 3.21 3.64
N ASP A 116 -13.93 2.83 4.32
CA ASP A 116 -15.24 2.67 3.67
C ASP A 116 -15.76 4.02 3.18
N ARG A 117 -15.60 5.07 3.97
CA ARG A 117 -15.96 6.42 3.56
C ARG A 117 -15.10 6.88 2.38
N ALA A 118 -13.79 6.61 2.44
CA ALA A 118 -12.89 6.94 1.34
C ALA A 118 -13.29 6.26 0.03
N LYS A 119 -13.66 4.99 0.07
CA LYS A 119 -14.14 4.27 -1.12
C LYS A 119 -15.36 4.94 -1.73
N GLN A 120 -16.34 5.33 -0.90
CA GLN A 120 -17.54 6.02 -1.36
C GLN A 120 -17.21 7.36 -2.03
N LEU A 121 -16.31 8.13 -1.42
CA LEU A 121 -15.91 9.45 -1.91
C LEU A 121 -15.09 9.34 -3.21
N LEU A 122 -14.17 8.39 -3.29
CA LEU A 122 -13.34 8.21 -4.47
C LEU A 122 -14.14 7.70 -5.68
N ASP A 123 -15.23 6.98 -5.46
CA ASP A 123 -16.14 6.57 -6.53
C ASP A 123 -16.79 7.78 -7.23
N ILE A 124 -16.83 8.94 -6.60
CA ILE A 124 -17.34 10.17 -7.22
C ILE A 124 -16.36 10.71 -8.25
N VAL A 125 -15.04 10.59 -7.99
CA VAL A 125 -13.98 11.11 -8.87
C VAL A 125 -13.46 10.05 -9.84
N ASP A 126 -13.69 8.77 -9.55
CA ASP A 126 -13.29 7.62 -10.37
C ASP A 126 -14.41 6.56 -10.30
N PRO A 127 -15.56 6.82 -10.93
CA PRO A 127 -16.69 5.89 -10.89
C PRO A 127 -16.46 4.59 -11.67
#